data_4e6cfb00b16b28151a1175fc034d7e84
#
_entry.id   4e6cfb00b16b28151a1175fc034d7e84
#
_cell.length_a   1.000
_cell.length_b   1.000
_cell.length_c   1.000
_cell.angle_alpha   90.00
_cell.angle_beta   90.00
_cell.angle_gamma   90.00
#
_symmetry.space_group_name_H-M   'P 1'
#
loop_
_entity.id
_entity.type
_entity.pdbx_description
1 polymer ?
#
loop_
_entity_poly.entity_id
_entity_poly.type
_entity_poly.pdbx_seq_one_letter_code
_entity_poly.pdbx_strand_id
1 'polypeptide(L)'
;RTVHLDVRGMTCTNCSQTVQDALDSLDGVEDASVNVATDETTVTYDPDRTSLAAVYDAVDDAGYDPVSERITVGITDMTCANCAETNQSRLESTPGVVRADVNFATDEAQVEYVPGGVSIEALYDAIEAAGYTPVRESDDRGDDAGSDGDARDAARNEEIRRQKRLTLF
;
A
#
# COMPACT_ATOMS: atom_id res chain seq x y z
N ARG A 1 -10.96 -7.30 13.78
CA ARG A 1 -10.81 -6.64 12.49
C ARG A 1 -10.66 -7.71 11.39
N THR A 2 -11.41 -7.56 10.32
CA THR A 2 -11.40 -8.50 9.18
C THR A 2 -10.78 -7.80 7.97
N VAL A 3 -9.85 -8.50 7.30
CA VAL A 3 -9.22 -8.01 6.09
C VAL A 3 -9.30 -9.09 5.00
N HIS A 4 -9.53 -8.65 3.77
CA HIS A 4 -9.45 -9.48 2.59
C HIS A 4 -8.17 -9.14 1.84
N LEU A 5 -7.36 -10.15 1.56
CA LEU A 5 -6.13 -9.97 0.81
C LEU A 5 -6.00 -11.05 -0.26
N ASP A 6 -5.36 -10.70 -1.35
CA ASP A 6 -5.05 -11.65 -2.41
C ASP A 6 -3.67 -12.27 -2.15
N VAL A 7 -3.57 -13.58 -2.35
CA VAL A 7 -2.31 -14.31 -2.20
C VAL A 7 -2.01 -15.02 -3.51
N ARG A 8 -0.87 -14.75 -4.08
CA ARG A 8 -0.40 -15.37 -5.31
C ARG A 8 0.48 -16.59 -5.03
N GLY A 9 0.53 -17.50 -5.99
CA GLY A 9 1.34 -18.70 -5.92
C GLY A 9 0.61 -19.92 -5.35
N MET A 10 -0.66 -19.79 -4.99
CA MET A 10 -1.49 -20.93 -4.58
C MET A 10 -1.98 -21.69 -5.80
N THR A 11 -1.44 -22.88 -6.01
CA THR A 11 -1.80 -23.74 -7.18
C THR A 11 -2.55 -25.00 -6.79
N CYS A 12 -2.69 -25.29 -5.51
CA CYS A 12 -3.34 -26.53 -5.04
C CYS A 12 -3.99 -26.33 -3.66
N THR A 13 -4.85 -27.27 -3.27
CA THR A 13 -5.55 -27.27 -1.98
C THR A 13 -4.57 -27.31 -0.79
N ASN A 14 -3.45 -28.02 -0.93
CA ASN A 14 -2.41 -28.05 0.10
C ASN A 14 -1.79 -26.69 0.33
N CYS A 15 -1.68 -25.87 -0.71
CA CYS A 15 -1.17 -24.51 -0.62
C CYS A 15 -2.08 -23.63 0.25
N SER A 16 -3.39 -23.68 0.01
CA SER A 16 -4.36 -22.94 0.80
C SER A 16 -4.33 -23.35 2.28
N GLN A 17 -4.17 -24.63 2.54
CA GLN A 17 -4.09 -25.18 3.88
C GLN A 17 -2.80 -24.74 4.59
N THR A 18 -1.68 -24.70 3.89
CA THR A 18 -0.41 -24.20 4.42
C THR A 18 -0.51 -22.73 4.83
N VAL A 19 -1.11 -21.90 4.00
CA VAL A 19 -1.33 -20.47 4.32
C VAL A 19 -2.28 -20.34 5.50
N GLN A 20 -3.38 -21.09 5.51
CA GLN A 20 -4.33 -21.09 6.61
C GLN A 20 -3.68 -21.49 7.93
N ASP A 21 -2.91 -22.58 7.95
CA ASP A 21 -2.19 -23.05 9.13
C ASP A 21 -1.17 -22.02 9.63
N ALA A 22 -0.46 -21.36 8.71
CA ALA A 22 0.48 -20.30 9.05
C ALA A 22 -0.21 -19.09 9.70
N LEU A 23 -1.38 -18.73 9.20
CA LEU A 23 -2.17 -17.63 9.76
C LEU A 23 -2.81 -18.01 11.09
N ASP A 24 -3.36 -19.21 11.20
CA ASP A 24 -3.96 -19.69 12.45
C ASP A 24 -2.93 -19.86 13.59
N SER A 25 -1.67 -20.07 13.25
CA SER A 25 -0.59 -20.15 14.23
C SER A 25 -0.10 -18.78 14.72
N LEU A 26 -0.51 -17.69 14.07
CA LEU A 26 -0.20 -16.35 14.54
C LEU A 26 -1.02 -16.00 15.78
N ASP A 27 -0.32 -15.48 16.79
CA ASP A 27 -0.95 -14.98 17.99
C ASP A 27 -1.76 -13.71 17.65
N GLY A 28 -3.05 -13.72 17.97
CA GLY A 28 -3.94 -12.60 17.67
C GLY A 28 -4.82 -12.80 16.43
N VAL A 29 -4.59 -13.83 15.64
CA VAL A 29 -5.50 -14.21 14.55
C VAL A 29 -6.63 -15.06 15.13
N GLU A 30 -7.86 -14.60 14.94
CA GLU A 30 -9.05 -15.28 15.44
C GLU A 30 -9.57 -16.32 14.45
N ASP A 31 -9.53 -15.99 13.17
CA ASP A 31 -9.99 -16.85 12.09
C ASP A 31 -9.25 -16.52 10.78
N ALA A 32 -8.99 -17.54 9.99
CA ALA A 32 -8.39 -17.39 8.68
C ALA A 32 -9.08 -18.33 7.70
N SER A 33 -9.49 -17.82 6.57
CA SER A 33 -10.13 -18.58 5.50
C SER A 33 -9.45 -18.29 4.18
N VAL A 34 -8.96 -19.33 3.52
CA VAL A 34 -8.25 -19.22 2.25
C VAL A 34 -9.06 -19.90 1.14
N ASN A 35 -9.31 -19.17 0.06
CA ASN A 35 -10.01 -19.68 -1.11
C ASN A 35 -9.04 -19.76 -2.29
N VAL A 36 -8.64 -20.98 -2.64
CA VAL A 36 -7.69 -21.23 -3.73
C VAL A 36 -8.29 -20.92 -5.11
N ALA A 37 -9.61 -20.99 -5.24
CA ALA A 37 -10.28 -20.76 -6.52
C ALA A 37 -10.24 -19.28 -6.95
N THR A 38 -10.26 -18.37 -5.98
CA THR A 38 -10.24 -16.93 -6.21
C THR A 38 -8.93 -16.28 -5.77
N ASP A 39 -7.98 -17.04 -5.21
CA ASP A 39 -6.74 -16.57 -4.59
C ASP A 39 -6.97 -15.55 -3.46
N GLU A 40 -8.15 -15.57 -2.87
CA GLU A 40 -8.53 -14.67 -1.78
C GLU A 40 -8.32 -15.29 -0.42
N THR A 41 -7.82 -14.50 0.49
CA THR A 41 -7.66 -14.88 1.90
C THR A 41 -8.40 -13.88 2.76
N THR A 42 -9.27 -14.37 3.63
CA THR A 42 -9.96 -13.56 4.64
C THR A 42 -9.36 -13.86 5.99
N VAL A 43 -8.86 -12.83 6.67
CA VAL A 43 -8.25 -12.94 7.98
C VAL A 43 -8.98 -12.06 8.96
N THR A 44 -9.43 -12.65 10.08
CA THR A 44 -9.98 -11.94 11.22
C THR A 44 -8.95 -11.96 12.33
N TYR A 45 -8.51 -10.80 12.78
CA TYR A 45 -7.45 -10.66 13.77
C TYR A 45 -7.75 -9.54 14.76
N ASP A 46 -7.12 -9.64 15.93
CA ASP A 46 -7.15 -8.60 16.95
C ASP A 46 -6.00 -7.60 16.71
N PRO A 47 -6.28 -6.33 16.37
CA PRO A 47 -5.24 -5.35 16.10
C PRO A 47 -4.40 -4.99 17.32
N ASP A 48 -4.85 -5.30 18.53
CA ASP A 48 -4.08 -5.11 19.77
C ASP A 48 -3.04 -6.22 20.00
N ARG A 49 -3.22 -7.38 19.39
CA ARG A 49 -2.35 -8.54 19.54
C ARG A 49 -1.41 -8.76 18.35
N THR A 50 -1.89 -8.50 17.16
CA THR A 50 -1.12 -8.67 15.93
C THR A 50 -1.37 -7.51 14.99
N SER A 51 -0.54 -7.40 13.97
CA SER A 51 -0.67 -6.37 12.95
C SER A 51 -0.89 -7.00 11.58
N LEU A 52 -1.38 -6.22 10.64
CA LEU A 52 -1.51 -6.65 9.26
C LEU A 52 -0.13 -6.97 8.63
N ALA A 53 0.93 -6.27 9.06
CA ALA A 53 2.29 -6.58 8.67
C ALA A 53 2.71 -7.99 9.09
N ALA A 54 2.34 -8.43 10.30
CA ALA A 54 2.60 -9.79 10.77
C ALA A 54 1.85 -10.84 9.97
N VAL A 55 0.63 -10.54 9.53
CA VAL A 55 -0.17 -11.41 8.64
C VAL A 55 0.55 -11.57 7.29
N TYR A 56 1.02 -10.46 6.72
CA TYR A 56 1.77 -10.49 5.45
C TYR A 56 3.09 -11.25 5.57
N ASP A 57 3.81 -11.05 6.67
CA ASP A 57 5.06 -11.77 6.93
C ASP A 57 4.83 -13.28 7.07
N ALA A 58 3.74 -13.70 7.71
CA ALA A 58 3.39 -15.11 7.85
C ALA A 58 3.10 -15.78 6.51
N VAL A 59 2.39 -15.08 5.63
CA VAL A 59 2.11 -15.58 4.26
C VAL A 59 3.40 -15.67 3.45
N ASP A 60 4.26 -14.67 3.54
CA ASP A 60 5.56 -14.64 2.87
C ASP A 60 6.49 -15.75 3.37
N ASP A 61 6.54 -15.96 4.67
CA ASP A 61 7.32 -17.06 5.31
C ASP A 61 6.80 -18.44 4.91
N ALA A 62 5.52 -18.57 4.62
CA ALA A 62 4.92 -19.80 4.11
C ALA A 62 5.32 -20.10 2.64
N GLY A 63 5.97 -19.15 1.97
CA GLY A 63 6.43 -19.28 0.59
C GLY A 63 5.46 -18.78 -0.46
N TYR A 64 4.47 -17.97 -0.06
CA TYR A 64 3.48 -17.37 -0.95
C TYR A 64 3.64 -15.85 -0.99
N ASP A 65 3.04 -15.23 -2.00
CA ASP A 65 3.20 -13.81 -2.27
C ASP A 65 1.88 -13.08 -1.97
N PRO A 66 1.76 -12.40 -0.82
CA PRO A 66 0.59 -11.57 -0.54
C PRO A 66 0.65 -10.30 -1.37
N VAL A 67 -0.46 -9.97 -2.02
CA VAL A 67 -0.55 -8.78 -2.89
C VAL A 67 -0.71 -7.54 -2.04
N SER A 68 0.18 -6.58 -2.24
CA SER A 68 0.11 -5.25 -1.63
C SER A 68 0.47 -4.18 -2.64
N GLU A 69 0.02 -2.96 -2.37
CA GLU A 69 0.40 -1.78 -3.14
C GLU A 69 1.12 -0.79 -2.24
N ARG A 70 2.01 -0.01 -2.83
CA ARG A 70 2.73 1.07 -2.14
C ARG A 70 2.41 2.40 -2.77
N ILE A 71 2.28 3.40 -1.91
CA ILE A 71 2.10 4.79 -2.32
C ILE A 71 3.06 5.66 -1.52
N THR A 72 3.60 6.69 -2.15
CA THR A 72 4.37 7.73 -1.49
C THR A 72 3.49 8.97 -1.34
N VAL A 73 3.29 9.42 -0.12
CA VAL A 73 2.48 10.60 0.21
C VAL A 73 3.39 11.66 0.79
N GLY A 74 3.35 12.88 0.23
CA GLY A 74 4.01 14.02 0.83
C GLY A 74 3.23 14.46 2.07
N ILE A 75 3.95 14.80 3.14
CA ILE A 75 3.36 15.32 4.38
C ILE A 75 4.07 16.62 4.74
N THR A 76 3.31 17.70 4.83
CA THR A 76 3.84 18.99 5.23
C THR A 76 3.77 19.15 6.75
N ASP A 77 4.50 20.14 7.27
CA ASP A 77 4.52 20.53 8.69
C ASP A 77 5.20 19.53 9.63
N MET A 78 5.94 18.56 9.11
CA MET A 78 6.78 17.69 9.94
C MET A 78 8.09 18.39 10.28
N THR A 79 8.26 18.77 11.53
CA THR A 79 9.44 19.52 12.00
C THR A 79 10.38 18.70 12.88
N CYS A 80 10.00 17.49 13.28
CA CYS A 80 10.78 16.65 14.19
C CYS A 80 10.49 15.16 14.00
N ALA A 81 11.38 14.32 14.55
CA ALA A 81 11.25 12.86 14.52
C ALA A 81 9.95 12.35 15.18
N ASN A 82 9.50 13.01 16.24
CA ASN A 82 8.24 12.68 16.91
C ASN A 82 7.02 12.87 15.99
N CYS A 83 7.08 13.87 15.12
CA CYS A 83 6.03 14.12 14.13
C CYS A 83 5.93 12.96 13.13
N ALA A 84 7.08 12.49 12.63
CA ALA A 84 7.16 11.35 11.75
C ALA A 84 6.61 10.07 12.41
N GLU A 85 7.01 9.83 13.67
CA GLU A 85 6.56 8.70 14.46
C GLU A 85 5.05 8.72 14.72
N THR A 86 4.48 9.89 14.99
CA THR A 86 3.04 10.07 15.17
C THR A 86 2.27 9.74 13.89
N ASN A 87 2.72 10.25 12.76
CA ASN A 87 2.11 9.96 11.46
C ASN A 87 2.23 8.48 11.10
N GLN A 88 3.40 7.89 11.33
CA GLN A 88 3.62 6.46 11.10
C GLN A 88 2.65 5.60 11.91
N SER A 89 2.53 5.88 13.21
CA SER A 89 1.62 5.14 14.10
C SER A 89 0.16 5.29 13.67
N ARG A 90 -0.24 6.48 13.23
CA ARG A 90 -1.60 6.72 12.73
C ARG A 90 -1.89 5.96 11.44
N LEU A 91 -0.95 5.97 10.52
CA LEU A 91 -1.07 5.22 9.26
C LEU A 91 -1.14 3.72 9.52
N GLU A 92 -0.25 3.18 10.35
CA GLU A 92 -0.23 1.77 10.69
C GLU A 92 -1.50 1.31 11.44
N SER A 93 -2.13 2.20 12.20
CA SER A 93 -3.40 1.89 12.88
C SER A 93 -4.62 2.00 11.95
N THR A 94 -4.47 2.51 10.75
CA THR A 94 -5.54 2.56 9.75
C THR A 94 -5.84 1.17 9.23
N PRO A 95 -7.11 0.72 9.21
CA PRO A 95 -7.47 -0.59 8.66
C PRO A 95 -7.05 -0.73 7.19
N GLY A 96 -6.38 -1.83 6.86
CA GLY A 96 -5.91 -2.11 5.51
C GLY A 96 -4.49 -1.64 5.22
N VAL A 97 -3.85 -0.90 6.11
CA VAL A 97 -2.44 -0.52 6.00
C VAL A 97 -1.58 -1.64 6.55
N VAL A 98 -0.65 -2.14 5.74
CA VAL A 98 0.31 -3.17 6.12
C VAL A 98 1.46 -2.55 6.89
N ARG A 99 2.12 -1.56 6.29
CA ARG A 99 3.27 -0.84 6.86
C ARG A 99 3.25 0.61 6.44
N ALA A 100 3.81 1.46 7.26
CA ALA A 100 4.07 2.84 6.93
C ALA A 100 5.47 3.22 7.37
N ASP A 101 6.18 3.94 6.51
CA ASP A 101 7.51 4.47 6.81
C ASP A 101 7.49 5.96 6.50
N VAL A 102 7.62 6.77 7.54
CA VAL A 102 7.55 8.22 7.45
C VAL A 102 8.94 8.81 7.63
N ASN A 103 9.37 9.59 6.66
CA ASN A 103 10.67 10.27 6.69
C ASN A 103 10.46 11.78 6.77
N PHE A 104 10.80 12.37 7.92
CA PHE A 104 10.66 13.82 8.13
C PHE A 104 11.74 14.64 7.40
N ALA A 105 12.86 14.03 7.02
CA ALA A 105 13.90 14.71 6.27
C ALA A 105 13.49 15.01 4.82
N THR A 106 12.69 14.15 4.23
CA THR A 106 12.15 14.32 2.87
C THR A 106 10.68 14.73 2.86
N ASP A 107 10.05 14.83 4.03
CA ASP A 107 8.61 15.10 4.20
C ASP A 107 7.71 14.13 3.41
N GLU A 108 8.11 12.87 3.37
CA GLU A 108 7.42 11.83 2.63
C GLU A 108 7.06 10.64 3.52
N ALA A 109 5.92 10.03 3.24
CA ALA A 109 5.50 8.77 3.83
C ALA A 109 5.33 7.71 2.75
N GLN A 110 5.98 6.57 2.92
CA GLN A 110 5.73 5.39 2.10
C GLN A 110 4.76 4.48 2.84
N VAL A 111 3.63 4.21 2.22
CA VAL A 111 2.57 3.38 2.81
C VAL A 111 2.37 2.15 1.95
N GLU A 112 2.50 0.98 2.57
CA GLU A 112 2.13 -0.29 1.98
C GLU A 112 0.75 -0.68 2.49
N TYR A 113 -0.18 -0.94 1.59
CA TYR A 113 -1.58 -1.21 1.92
C TYR A 113 -2.17 -2.33 1.09
N VAL A 114 -3.27 -2.89 1.57
CA VAL A 114 -4.03 -3.94 0.86
C VAL A 114 -4.85 -3.29 -0.26
N PRO A 115 -4.66 -3.70 -1.52
CA PRO A 115 -5.50 -3.21 -2.62
C PRO A 115 -6.98 -3.49 -2.35
N GLY A 116 -7.80 -2.47 -2.38
CA GLY A 116 -9.23 -2.59 -2.07
C GLY A 116 -9.58 -2.69 -0.59
N GLY A 117 -8.60 -2.83 0.30
CA GLY A 117 -8.82 -2.87 1.76
C GLY A 117 -8.85 -1.50 2.41
N VAL A 118 -8.18 -0.53 1.83
CA VAL A 118 -8.16 0.86 2.27
C VAL A 118 -8.13 1.77 1.04
N SER A 119 -8.80 2.90 1.13
CA SER A 119 -8.74 3.91 0.07
C SER A 119 -7.61 4.90 0.35
N ILE A 120 -7.10 5.53 -0.70
CA ILE A 120 -6.08 6.59 -0.59
C ILE A 120 -6.62 7.77 0.24
N GLU A 121 -7.91 8.07 0.09
CA GLU A 121 -8.60 9.08 0.90
C GLU A 121 -8.52 8.80 2.40
N ALA A 122 -8.67 7.52 2.80
CA ALA A 122 -8.55 7.12 4.20
C ALA A 122 -7.12 7.33 4.74
N LEU A 123 -6.10 7.20 3.90
CA LEU A 123 -4.71 7.49 4.26
C LEU A 123 -4.51 8.99 4.49
N TYR A 124 -5.08 9.82 3.64
CA TYR A 124 -5.06 11.27 3.80
C TYR A 124 -5.80 11.70 5.08
N ASP A 125 -6.97 11.13 5.33
CA ASP A 125 -7.74 11.38 6.55
C ASP A 125 -6.96 11.01 7.83
N ALA A 126 -6.20 9.93 7.79
CA ALA A 126 -5.36 9.50 8.91
C ALA A 126 -4.24 10.51 9.20
N ILE A 127 -3.63 11.07 8.16
CA ILE A 127 -2.60 12.11 8.28
C ILE A 127 -3.21 13.41 8.82
N GLU A 128 -4.37 13.81 8.31
CA GLU A 128 -5.09 14.99 8.79
C GLU A 128 -5.52 14.84 10.25
N ALA A 129 -5.97 13.65 10.64
CA ALA A 129 -6.32 13.33 12.02
C ALA A 129 -5.13 13.40 12.97
N ALA A 130 -3.91 13.17 12.47
CA ALA A 130 -2.68 13.34 13.23
C ALA A 130 -2.28 14.82 13.40
N GLY A 131 -2.94 15.73 12.68
CA GLY A 131 -2.68 17.18 12.73
C GLY A 131 -1.72 17.68 11.66
N TYR A 132 -1.48 16.90 10.61
CA TYR A 132 -0.59 17.25 9.50
C TYR A 132 -1.37 17.34 8.20
N THR A 133 -0.77 17.96 7.20
CA THR A 133 -1.39 18.14 5.89
C THR A 133 -0.76 17.20 4.87
N PRO A 134 -1.51 16.24 4.33
CA PRO A 134 -1.01 15.39 3.25
C PRO A 134 -1.02 16.17 1.93
N VAL A 135 0.00 15.95 1.11
CA VAL A 135 0.03 16.45 -0.27
C VAL A 135 -0.70 15.45 -1.14
N ARG A 136 -1.86 15.84 -1.63
CA ARG A 136 -2.68 15.00 -2.51
C ARG A 136 -2.16 15.09 -3.94
N GLU A 137 -2.04 13.96 -4.62
CA GLU A 137 -1.62 13.91 -6.03
C GLU A 137 -2.55 14.71 -6.95
N SER A 138 -3.82 14.83 -6.57
CA SER A 138 -4.78 15.62 -7.31
C SER A 138 -4.54 17.13 -7.20
N ASP A 139 -3.98 17.59 -6.10
CA ASP A 139 -3.64 19.00 -5.89
C ASP A 139 -2.38 19.38 -6.68
N ASP A 140 -1.44 18.46 -6.79
CA ASP A 140 -0.22 18.63 -7.58
C ASP A 140 -0.53 18.69 -9.10
N ARG A 141 -1.53 17.96 -9.54
CA ARG A 141 -2.03 18.04 -10.93
C ARG A 141 -2.79 19.34 -11.22
N GLY A 142 -3.34 19.98 -10.21
CA GLY A 142 -4.09 21.21 -10.34
C GLY A 142 -3.21 22.43 -10.59
N ASP A 143 -2.05 22.47 -9.98
CA ASP A 143 -1.11 23.58 -10.12
C ASP A 143 -0.23 23.46 -11.38
N ASP A 144 0.00 22.25 -11.86
CA ASP A 144 0.81 21.98 -13.04
C ASP A 144 0.01 21.93 -14.35
N ALA A 145 -1.31 21.86 -14.25
CA ALA A 145 -2.18 21.81 -15.43
C ALA A 145 -2.17 23.09 -16.28
N GLY A 146 -1.59 24.15 -15.77
CA GLY A 146 -1.40 25.40 -16.51
C GLY A 146 0.00 25.59 -17.04
N SER A 147 0.92 24.67 -16.78
CA SER A 147 2.31 24.84 -17.15
C SER A 147 2.70 23.97 -18.35
N ASP A 148 3.67 24.46 -19.08
CA ASP A 148 4.23 23.94 -20.32
C ASP A 148 4.77 22.49 -20.25
N GLY A 149 4.70 21.83 -19.09
CA GLY A 149 5.22 20.48 -18.89
C GLY A 149 4.50 19.41 -19.71
N ASP A 150 3.20 19.50 -19.79
CA ASP A 150 2.36 18.53 -20.50
C ASP A 150 2.53 18.62 -22.03
N ALA A 151 2.72 19.84 -22.54
CA ALA A 151 3.00 20.07 -23.95
C ALA A 151 4.41 19.57 -24.36
N ARG A 152 5.37 19.61 -23.45
CA ARG A 152 6.72 19.11 -23.70
C ARG A 152 6.80 17.59 -23.70
N ASP A 153 6.09 16.92 -22.81
CA ASP A 153 6.04 15.47 -22.77
C ASP A 153 5.26 14.86 -23.94
N ALA A 154 4.18 15.52 -24.39
CA ALA A 154 3.44 15.13 -25.58
C ALA A 154 4.30 15.31 -26.85
N ALA A 155 5.02 16.41 -26.99
CA ALA A 155 5.95 16.67 -28.08
C ALA A 155 7.11 15.67 -28.09
N ARG A 156 7.64 15.32 -26.92
CA ARG A 156 8.71 14.34 -26.76
C ARG A 156 8.29 12.92 -27.13
N ASN A 157 7.09 12.52 -26.74
CA ASN A 157 6.51 11.23 -27.08
C ASN A 157 6.20 11.12 -28.59
N GLU A 158 5.78 12.21 -29.20
CA GLU A 158 5.54 12.27 -30.65
C GLU A 158 6.83 12.14 -31.46
N GLU A 159 7.88 12.76 -30.99
CA GLU A 159 9.21 12.69 -31.61
C GLU A 159 9.83 11.28 -31.50
N ILE A 160 9.67 10.63 -30.36
CA ILE A 160 10.10 9.24 -30.16
C ILE A 160 9.32 8.29 -31.09
N ARG A 161 8.03 8.51 -31.28
CA ARG A 161 7.20 7.74 -32.22
C ARG A 161 7.62 7.98 -33.68
N ARG A 162 8.02 9.18 -34.01
CA ARG A 162 8.47 9.55 -35.34
C ARG A 162 9.83 8.91 -35.66
N GLN A 163 10.74 8.89 -34.72
CA GLN A 163 12.05 8.23 -34.86
C GLN A 163 11.94 6.70 -34.97
N LYS A 164 11.02 6.09 -34.25
CA LYS A 164 10.74 4.66 -34.35
C LYS A 164 10.16 4.24 -35.70
N ARG A 165 9.42 5.14 -36.36
CA ARG A 165 8.91 4.90 -37.72
C ARG A 165 9.99 5.00 -38.79
N LEU A 166 11.02 5.81 -38.56
CA LEU A 166 12.13 6.00 -39.48
C LEU A 166 13.20 4.90 -39.39
N THR A 167 13.23 4.16 -38.28
CA THR A 167 14.22 3.08 -38.06
C THR A 167 13.70 1.71 -38.50
N LEU A 168 12.47 1.59 -38.97
CA LEU A 168 11.85 0.33 -39.40
C LEU A 168 11.86 0.10 -40.91
N PHE A 169 12.70 0.88 -41.65
CA PHE A 169 12.96 0.69 -43.08
C PHE A 169 14.44 0.44 -43.33
#